data_beab92f97b11343e9eadb0b574e0ab19
#
_entry.id   beab92f97b11343e9eadb0b574e0ab19
#
_cell.length_a   1.000
_cell.length_b   1.000
_cell.length_c   1.000
_cell.angle_alpha   90.00
_cell.angle_beta   90.00
_cell.angle_gamma   90.00
#
_symmetry.space_group_name_H-M   'P 1'
#
loop_
_entity.id
_entity.type
_entity.pdbx_description
1 polymer ?
#
loop_
_entity_poly.entity_id
_entity_poly.type
_entity_poly.pdbx_seq_one_letter_code
_entity_poly.pdbx_strand_id
1 'polypeptide(L)'
;MRPTLTHIALHVPDLDASIAFYRDYCAMQVIHERAGKGSRIVWLAEPGKEHSFIFVLMPGGQARQLASDDYSHLGFALDSRAAVDAIAARALADGCLIWPALDEPYPVGYYCGVRDPSGNYVEFSYGQPLGPGAEQMPIP
;
A
#
# COMPACT_ATOMS: atom_id res chain seq x y z
N MET A 1 -16.53 2.44 -25.14
CA MET A 1 -15.56 1.74 -24.28
C MET A 1 -15.32 2.56 -23.03
N ARG A 2 -15.29 1.90 -21.89
CA ARG A 2 -14.93 2.55 -20.63
C ARG A 2 -13.50 2.16 -20.27
N PRO A 3 -12.63 3.10 -19.92
CA PRO A 3 -11.30 2.75 -19.44
C PRO A 3 -11.38 2.04 -18.08
N THR A 4 -10.39 1.19 -17.82
CA THR A 4 -10.26 0.43 -16.56
C THR A 4 -8.94 0.79 -15.91
N LEU A 5 -8.96 1.12 -14.61
CA LEU A 5 -7.73 1.35 -13.86
C LEU A 5 -7.00 0.01 -13.66
N THR A 6 -5.78 -0.10 -14.20
CA THR A 6 -5.04 -1.38 -14.21
C THR A 6 -3.79 -1.36 -13.34
N HIS A 7 -3.18 -0.21 -13.15
CA HIS A 7 -1.91 -0.15 -12.41
C HIS A 7 -1.62 1.26 -11.92
N ILE A 8 -0.71 1.30 -10.95
CA ILE A 8 0.01 2.50 -10.55
C ILE A 8 1.50 2.25 -10.75
N ALA A 9 2.22 3.24 -11.24
CA ALA A 9 3.67 3.17 -11.37
C ALA A 9 4.32 4.08 -10.31
N LEU A 10 5.24 3.50 -9.54
CA LEU A 10 5.99 4.19 -8.50
C LEU A 10 7.47 4.21 -8.89
N HIS A 11 8.01 5.42 -8.99
CA HIS A 11 9.43 5.65 -9.30
C HIS A 11 10.16 5.79 -7.97
N VAL A 12 10.99 4.79 -7.61
CA VAL A 12 11.49 4.61 -6.26
C VAL A 12 13.02 4.72 -6.19
N PRO A 13 13.59 5.27 -5.11
CA PRO A 13 15.05 5.38 -4.98
C PRO A 13 15.73 4.03 -4.71
N ASP A 14 15.07 3.12 -3.98
CA ASP A 14 15.60 1.81 -3.62
C ASP A 14 14.56 0.74 -3.96
N LEU A 15 14.77 0.08 -5.10
CA LEU A 15 13.83 -0.92 -5.61
C LEU A 15 13.69 -2.12 -4.67
N ASP A 16 14.81 -2.66 -4.18
CA ASP A 16 14.79 -3.85 -3.31
C ASP A 16 14.11 -3.57 -1.97
N ALA A 17 14.34 -2.40 -1.38
CA ALA A 17 13.65 -1.98 -0.16
C ALA A 17 12.15 -1.85 -0.38
N SER A 18 11.73 -1.29 -1.52
CA SER A 18 10.32 -1.14 -1.87
C SER A 18 9.64 -2.50 -2.10
N ILE A 19 10.30 -3.42 -2.80
CA ILE A 19 9.80 -4.79 -2.98
C ILE A 19 9.62 -5.46 -1.62
N ALA A 20 10.61 -5.36 -0.73
CA ALA A 20 10.55 -5.95 0.60
C ALA A 20 9.39 -5.38 1.42
N PHE A 21 9.18 -4.07 1.37
CA PHE A 21 8.08 -3.42 2.09
C PHE A 21 6.71 -3.95 1.63
N TYR A 22 6.45 -3.92 0.33
CA TYR A 22 5.14 -4.33 -0.20
C TYR A 22 4.91 -5.83 -0.08
N ARG A 23 5.98 -6.64 -0.10
CA ARG A 23 5.89 -8.07 0.23
C ARG A 23 5.56 -8.29 1.71
N ASP A 24 6.28 -7.61 2.60
CA ASP A 24 6.25 -7.93 4.03
C ASP A 24 5.07 -7.25 4.76
N TYR A 25 4.69 -6.03 4.37
CA TYR A 25 3.55 -5.32 4.96
C TYR A 25 2.23 -5.58 4.23
N CYS A 26 2.27 -5.78 2.92
CA CYS A 26 1.06 -5.83 2.10
C CYS A 26 0.82 -7.21 1.46
N ALA A 27 1.67 -8.19 1.74
CA ALA A 27 1.60 -9.55 1.18
C ALA A 27 1.54 -9.58 -0.36
N MET A 28 2.10 -8.58 -1.02
CA MET A 28 2.19 -8.55 -2.48
C MET A 28 3.30 -9.47 -2.97
N GLN A 29 3.14 -9.97 -4.18
CA GLN A 29 4.10 -10.88 -4.82
C GLN A 29 4.64 -10.28 -6.10
N VAL A 30 5.90 -10.54 -6.41
CA VAL A 30 6.49 -10.23 -7.71
C VAL A 30 5.87 -11.18 -8.75
N ILE A 31 5.22 -10.62 -9.76
CA ILE A 31 4.58 -11.40 -10.83
C ILE A 31 5.30 -11.24 -12.17
N HIS A 32 6.12 -10.21 -12.31
CA HIS A 32 6.90 -9.98 -13.51
C HIS A 32 8.13 -9.15 -13.17
N GLU A 33 9.21 -9.46 -13.83
CA GLU A 33 10.44 -8.68 -13.73
C GLU A 33 11.06 -8.54 -15.12
N ARG A 34 11.34 -7.32 -15.52
CA ARG A 34 12.03 -7.03 -16.76
C ARG A 34 13.36 -6.40 -16.45
N ALA A 35 14.45 -7.03 -16.90
CA ALA A 35 15.80 -6.50 -16.84
C ALA A 35 16.29 -6.22 -18.25
N GLY A 36 17.00 -5.10 -18.43
CA GLY A 36 17.60 -4.75 -19.72
C GLY A 36 18.23 -3.36 -19.65
N LYS A 37 19.37 -3.17 -20.31
CA LYS A 37 20.09 -1.90 -20.41
C LYS A 37 20.35 -1.23 -19.05
N GLY A 38 20.66 -2.03 -18.01
CA GLY A 38 20.96 -1.53 -16.67
C GLY A 38 19.74 -1.12 -15.85
N SER A 39 18.51 -1.30 -16.32
CA SER A 39 17.32 -1.03 -15.52
C SER A 39 16.53 -2.31 -15.26
N ARG A 40 15.93 -2.35 -14.07
CA ARG A 40 15.14 -3.47 -13.60
C ARG A 40 13.77 -2.92 -13.19
N ILE A 41 12.71 -3.36 -13.86
CA ILE A 41 11.34 -2.95 -13.59
C ILE A 41 10.60 -4.17 -13.06
N VAL A 42 9.89 -4.00 -11.94
CA VAL A 42 9.23 -5.10 -11.25
C VAL A 42 7.74 -4.80 -11.13
N TRP A 43 6.93 -5.84 -11.37
CA TRP A 43 5.48 -5.78 -11.17
C TRP A 43 5.10 -6.58 -9.94
N LEU A 44 4.32 -5.97 -9.06
CA LEU A 44 3.78 -6.61 -7.87
C LEU A 44 2.26 -6.66 -7.97
N ALA A 45 1.68 -7.73 -7.44
CA ALA A 45 0.23 -7.85 -7.31
C ALA A 45 -0.14 -8.57 -6.01
N GLU A 46 -1.36 -8.35 -5.56
CA GLU A 46 -1.96 -9.18 -4.52
C GLU A 46 -2.21 -10.58 -5.08
N PRO A 47 -1.98 -11.65 -4.29
CA PRO A 47 -2.33 -13.01 -4.72
C PRO A 47 -3.80 -13.11 -5.13
N GLY A 48 -4.04 -13.69 -6.32
CA GLY A 48 -5.38 -13.81 -6.89
C GLY A 48 -5.87 -12.59 -7.67
N LYS A 49 -5.10 -11.49 -7.68
CA LYS A 49 -5.48 -10.25 -8.38
C LYS A 49 -4.49 -9.85 -9.48
N GLU A 50 -3.73 -10.79 -9.98
CA GLU A 50 -2.65 -10.56 -10.94
C GLU A 50 -3.17 -9.97 -12.27
N HIS A 51 -4.45 -10.17 -12.57
CA HIS A 51 -5.10 -9.63 -13.77
C HIS A 51 -6.00 -8.43 -13.49
N SER A 52 -6.00 -7.92 -12.24
CA SER A 52 -6.91 -6.84 -11.83
C SER A 52 -6.18 -5.53 -11.61
N PHE A 53 -5.16 -5.52 -10.76
CA PHE A 53 -4.44 -4.30 -10.43
C PHE A 53 -2.99 -4.61 -10.04
N ILE A 54 -2.07 -3.81 -10.57
CA ILE A 54 -0.63 -4.06 -10.46
C ILE A 54 0.08 -2.79 -9.95
N PHE A 55 1.08 -2.98 -9.08
CA PHE A 55 2.08 -1.98 -8.78
C PHE A 55 3.29 -2.19 -9.69
N VAL A 56 3.63 -1.18 -10.48
CA VAL A 56 4.85 -1.17 -11.28
C VAL A 56 5.90 -0.38 -10.50
N LEU A 57 6.99 -1.02 -10.10
CA LEU A 57 8.09 -0.37 -9.39
C LEU A 57 9.24 -0.13 -10.36
N MET A 58 9.68 1.12 -10.46
CA MET A 58 10.78 1.55 -11.34
C MET A 58 11.90 2.17 -10.49
N PRO A 59 13.15 1.75 -10.67
CA PRO A 59 14.29 2.32 -9.94
C PRO A 59 14.70 3.69 -10.48
N GLY A 60 15.43 4.45 -9.67
CA GLY A 60 16.02 5.72 -10.07
C GLY A 60 15.19 6.94 -9.71
N GLY A 61 14.07 6.76 -9.01
CA GLY A 61 13.28 7.87 -8.51
C GLY A 61 13.91 8.53 -7.29
N GLN A 62 13.25 9.58 -6.83
CA GLN A 62 13.64 10.28 -5.62
C GLN A 62 12.68 9.94 -4.48
N ALA A 63 13.20 9.97 -3.23
CA ALA A 63 12.35 9.85 -2.06
C ALA A 63 11.37 11.03 -2.01
N ARG A 64 10.12 10.72 -1.63
CA ARG A 64 9.08 11.73 -1.48
C ARG A 64 9.11 12.27 -0.05
N GLN A 65 8.90 13.58 0.06
CA GLN A 65 8.69 14.23 1.34
C GLN A 65 7.35 14.95 1.27
N LEU A 66 6.35 14.40 1.93
CA LEU A 66 5.03 15.01 1.97
C LEU A 66 5.01 16.12 3.02
N ALA A 67 4.34 17.22 2.71
CA ALA A 67 4.06 18.25 3.69
C ALA A 67 3.17 17.68 4.82
N SER A 68 3.23 18.29 6.00
CA SER A 68 2.50 17.79 7.17
C SER A 68 0.97 17.78 6.99
N ASP A 69 0.46 18.56 6.05
CA ASP A 69 -0.96 18.64 5.69
C ASP A 69 -1.29 17.92 4.37
N ASP A 70 -0.35 17.14 3.82
CA ASP A 70 -0.58 16.31 2.65
C ASP A 70 -0.91 14.88 3.11
N TYR A 71 -2.17 14.49 2.91
CA TYR A 71 -2.69 13.18 3.33
C TYR A 71 -2.79 12.19 2.16
N SER A 72 -2.07 12.43 1.06
CA SER A 72 -2.01 11.49 -0.07
C SER A 72 -1.47 10.14 0.40
N HIS A 73 -2.16 9.06 0.06
CA HIS A 73 -1.77 7.73 0.51
C HIS A 73 -2.32 6.63 -0.40
N LEU A 74 -1.75 5.43 -0.25
CA LEU A 74 -2.27 4.18 -0.78
C LEU A 74 -3.04 3.48 0.34
N GLY A 75 -4.13 2.80 0.03
CA GLY A 75 -4.95 2.13 1.04
C GLY A 75 -5.03 0.63 0.84
N PHE A 76 -4.84 -0.13 1.93
CA PHE A 76 -5.02 -1.58 1.99
C PHE A 76 -6.04 -1.92 3.08
N ALA A 77 -7.01 -2.76 2.74
CA ALA A 77 -7.99 -3.25 3.70
C ALA A 77 -7.46 -4.49 4.42
N LEU A 78 -7.69 -4.54 5.72
CA LEU A 78 -7.41 -5.70 6.57
C LEU A 78 -8.73 -6.30 7.07
N ASP A 79 -8.66 -7.50 7.65
CA ASP A 79 -9.85 -8.27 8.04
C ASP A 79 -10.32 -8.02 9.48
N SER A 80 -9.55 -7.24 10.25
CA SER A 80 -9.88 -7.02 11.67
C SER A 80 -9.16 -5.81 12.25
N ARG A 81 -9.70 -5.28 13.35
CA ARG A 81 -9.04 -4.24 14.16
C ARG A 81 -7.71 -4.76 14.71
N ALA A 82 -7.65 -6.00 15.14
CA ALA A 82 -6.44 -6.62 15.65
C ALA A 82 -5.33 -6.66 14.60
N ALA A 83 -5.68 -6.86 13.33
CA ALA A 83 -4.70 -6.82 12.24
C ALA A 83 -4.14 -5.40 12.03
N VAL A 84 -4.97 -4.36 12.15
CA VAL A 84 -4.50 -2.97 12.11
C VAL A 84 -3.56 -2.68 13.28
N ASP A 85 -3.91 -3.11 14.48
CA ASP A 85 -3.06 -2.93 15.66
C ASP A 85 -1.71 -3.62 15.50
N ALA A 86 -1.69 -4.82 14.91
CA ALA A 86 -0.45 -5.58 14.66
C ALA A 86 0.46 -4.84 13.66
N ILE A 87 -0.11 -4.29 12.60
CA ILE A 87 0.64 -3.47 11.63
C ILE A 87 1.20 -2.21 12.32
N ALA A 88 0.38 -1.51 13.10
CA ALA A 88 0.82 -0.31 13.81
C ALA A 88 1.97 -0.60 14.78
N ALA A 89 1.88 -1.70 15.53
CA ALA A 89 2.94 -2.11 16.46
C ALA A 89 4.24 -2.45 15.71
N ARG A 90 4.14 -3.18 14.61
CA ARG A 90 5.29 -3.51 13.76
C ARG A 90 5.93 -2.26 13.17
N ALA A 91 5.12 -1.36 12.63
CA ALA A 91 5.61 -0.12 12.03
C ALA A 91 6.27 0.80 13.07
N LEU A 92 5.75 0.82 14.29
CA LEU A 92 6.38 1.55 15.40
C LEU A 92 7.77 0.96 15.70
N ALA A 93 7.88 -0.36 15.79
CA ALA A 93 9.16 -1.04 16.02
C ALA A 93 10.15 -0.82 14.86
N ASP A 94 9.67 -0.78 13.63
CA ASP A 94 10.48 -0.55 12.43
C ASP A 94 10.81 0.94 12.22
N GLY A 95 10.21 1.84 12.99
CA GLY A 95 10.46 3.29 12.89
C GLY A 95 9.76 3.97 11.71
N CYS A 96 8.72 3.37 11.15
CA CYS A 96 8.00 3.90 9.98
C CYS A 96 6.51 4.18 10.22
N LEU A 97 6.05 4.15 11.46
CA LEU A 97 4.67 4.51 11.79
C LEU A 97 4.46 6.02 11.62
N ILE A 98 3.44 6.41 10.83
CA ILE A 98 3.07 7.81 10.57
C ILE A 98 1.86 8.19 11.42
N TRP A 99 0.80 7.40 11.29
CA TRP A 99 -0.46 7.62 12.01
C TRP A 99 -0.72 6.42 12.91
N PRO A 100 -0.70 6.59 14.24
CA PRO A 100 -1.13 5.54 15.16
C PRO A 100 -2.56 5.11 14.87
N ALA A 101 -2.93 3.91 15.30
CA ALA A 101 -4.26 3.39 15.08
C ALA A 101 -5.32 4.34 15.65
N LEU A 102 -6.32 4.67 14.83
CA LEU A 102 -7.36 5.64 15.14
C LEU A 102 -8.70 5.12 14.62
N ASP A 103 -9.74 5.29 15.44
CA ASP A 103 -11.10 4.92 15.10
C ASP A 103 -11.87 6.17 14.67
N GLU A 104 -12.37 6.16 13.45
CA GLU A 104 -13.20 7.24 12.93
C GLU A 104 -14.54 6.71 12.44
N PRO A 105 -15.57 7.59 12.35
CA PRO A 105 -16.89 7.16 11.91
C PRO A 105 -16.88 6.58 10.51
N TYR A 106 -17.82 5.68 10.24
CA TYR A 106 -18.11 5.21 8.89
C TYR A 106 -18.20 6.40 7.90
N PRO A 107 -17.62 6.35 6.69
CA PRO A 107 -16.97 5.19 6.04
C PRO A 107 -15.47 5.06 6.26
N VAL A 108 -14.86 5.83 7.14
CA VAL A 108 -13.41 5.85 7.33
C VAL A 108 -12.93 4.61 8.08
N GLY A 109 -13.57 4.29 9.22
CA GLY A 109 -13.26 3.08 9.98
C GLY A 109 -12.03 3.19 10.87
N TYR A 110 -11.44 2.04 11.18
CA TYR A 110 -10.26 1.89 12.04
C TYR A 110 -9.02 1.74 11.19
N TYR A 111 -8.02 2.60 11.38
CA TYR A 111 -6.85 2.60 10.49
C TYR A 111 -5.58 3.07 11.17
N CYS A 112 -4.44 2.74 10.56
CA CYS A 112 -3.14 3.33 10.84
C CYS A 112 -2.43 3.69 9.54
N GLY A 113 -1.39 4.52 9.63
CA GLY A 113 -0.58 4.92 8.48
C GLY A 113 0.89 4.59 8.67
N VAL A 114 1.51 4.07 7.61
CA VAL A 114 2.90 3.63 7.58
C VAL A 114 3.61 4.30 6.41
N ARG A 115 4.87 4.70 6.60
CA ARG A 115 5.69 5.22 5.50
C ARG A 115 6.41 4.08 4.80
N ASP A 116 6.31 4.02 3.47
CA ASP A 116 7.12 3.10 2.69
C ASP A 116 8.55 3.63 2.52
N PRO A 117 9.51 2.82 1.99
CA PRO A 117 10.90 3.26 1.85
C PRO A 117 11.11 4.46 0.91
N SER A 118 10.12 4.78 0.07
CA SER A 118 10.19 5.91 -0.87
C SER A 118 9.55 7.19 -0.33
N GLY A 119 8.96 7.13 0.88
CA GLY A 119 8.25 8.26 1.49
C GLY A 119 6.77 8.32 1.15
N ASN A 120 6.21 7.33 0.44
CA ASN A 120 4.77 7.23 0.23
C ASN A 120 4.10 6.80 1.55
N TYR A 121 2.92 7.35 1.82
CA TYR A 121 2.11 6.92 2.95
C TYR A 121 1.20 5.78 2.54
N VAL A 122 1.08 4.78 3.40
CA VAL A 122 0.27 3.59 3.19
C VAL A 122 -0.66 3.44 4.37
N GLU A 123 -1.97 3.48 4.11
CA GLU A 123 -3.00 3.27 5.12
C GLU A 123 -3.38 1.80 5.15
N PHE A 124 -3.50 1.26 6.36
CA PHE A 124 -4.07 -0.07 6.61
C PHE A 124 -5.34 0.11 7.42
N SER A 125 -6.46 -0.39 6.91
CA SER A 125 -7.78 -0.08 7.48
C SER A 125 -8.68 -1.30 7.62
N TYR A 126 -9.61 -1.19 8.57
CA TYR A 126 -10.69 -2.13 8.77
C TYR A 126 -12.00 -1.36 8.96
N GLY A 127 -13.08 -1.85 8.34
CA GLY A 127 -14.42 -1.26 8.52
C GLY A 127 -14.77 -0.20 7.48
N GLN A 128 -13.99 -0.06 6.43
CA GLN A 128 -14.37 0.72 5.24
C GLN A 128 -15.25 -0.13 4.33
N PRO A 129 -16.13 0.48 3.51
CA PRO A 129 -16.99 -0.28 2.58
C PRO A 129 -16.24 -0.74 1.33
N LEU A 130 -14.98 -1.12 1.47
CA LEU A 130 -14.07 -1.53 0.41
C LEU A 130 -13.23 -2.71 0.89
N GLY A 131 -12.80 -3.54 -0.05
CA GLY A 131 -11.89 -4.65 0.23
C GLY A 131 -12.60 -5.93 0.67
N PRO A 132 -11.82 -6.95 0.99
CA PRO A 132 -12.37 -8.25 1.41
C PRO A 132 -13.26 -8.13 2.64
N GLY A 133 -14.43 -8.75 2.61
CA GLY A 133 -15.40 -8.71 3.71
C GLY A 133 -16.29 -7.47 3.74
N ALA A 134 -16.13 -6.56 2.79
CA ALA A 134 -16.92 -5.33 2.72
C ALA A 134 -18.18 -5.47 1.85
N GLU A 135 -18.43 -6.64 1.29
CA GLU A 135 -19.52 -6.86 0.32
C GLU A 135 -20.91 -6.61 0.94
N GLN A 136 -21.03 -6.73 2.25
CA GLN A 136 -22.26 -6.51 2.99
C GLN A 136 -22.42 -5.07 3.50
N MET A 137 -21.42 -4.25 3.34
CA MET A 137 -21.43 -2.89 3.85
C MET A 137 -22.06 -1.92 2.85
N PRO A 138 -22.83 -0.93 3.31
CA PRO A 138 -23.36 0.09 2.40
C PRO A 138 -22.24 0.93 1.81
N ILE A 139 -22.43 1.36 0.57
CA ILE A 139 -21.55 2.34 -0.07
C ILE A 139 -22.09 3.73 0.27
N PRO A 140 -21.21 4.67 0.70
CA PRO A 140 -21.65 6.02 1.05
C PRO A 140 -22.15 6.82 -0.16
#